data_2ae03d958769e0d92ad8a869655a8707
#
_entry.id   2ae03d958769e0d92ad8a869655a8707
#
_cell.length_a   1.000
_cell.length_b   1.000
_cell.length_c   1.000
_cell.angle_alpha   90.00
_cell.angle_beta   90.00
_cell.angle_gamma   90.00
#
_symmetry.space_group_name_H-M   'P 1'
#
loop_
_entity.id
_entity.type
_entity.pdbx_description
1 polymer ?
#
loop_
_entity_poly.entity_id
_entity_poly.type
_entity_poly.pdbx_seq_one_letter_code
_entity_poly.pdbx_strand_id
1 'polypeptide(L)'
;MVDKIGIHWFRLDLRLNDNPSLIQLTKEVDKIIPVYIYEENIELGQASKCWLEKSLESLHNELCRLDSKLYIFKGNPKKIINKIILDNNISIVSWNRLYDKHSIERDKDIKSSLIKKSIDCSSFNGYLLSE
;
A
#
# COMPACT_ATOMS: atom_id res chain seq x y z
N MET A 1 19.55 -4.28 17.85
CA MET A 1 18.91 -3.25 17.02
C MET A 1 17.58 -3.74 16.49
N VAL A 2 16.59 -2.87 16.52
CA VAL A 2 15.27 -3.21 16.01
C VAL A 2 15.24 -2.94 14.51
N ASP A 3 14.74 -3.89 13.73
CA ASP A 3 14.57 -3.70 12.30
C ASP A 3 13.55 -2.59 12.03
N LYS A 4 13.84 -1.77 11.04
CA LYS A 4 12.92 -0.73 10.59
C LYS A 4 11.94 -1.37 9.63
N ILE A 5 10.64 -1.26 9.93
CA ILE A 5 9.58 -1.92 9.16
C ILE A 5 8.70 -0.87 8.49
N GLY A 6 8.42 -1.07 7.21
CA GLY A 6 7.52 -0.21 6.46
C GLY A 6 6.35 -0.99 5.87
N ILE A 7 5.25 -0.29 5.64
CA ILE A 7 4.09 -0.83 4.93
C ILE A 7 4.10 -0.23 3.52
N HIS A 8 3.98 -1.06 2.50
CA HIS A 8 3.66 -0.58 1.16
C HIS A 8 2.21 -0.93 0.86
N TRP A 9 1.39 0.09 0.69
CA TRP A 9 -0.03 -0.07 0.40
C TRP A 9 -0.24 -0.05 -1.10
N PHE A 10 -0.41 -1.25 -1.66
CA PHE A 10 -0.71 -1.40 -3.09
C PHE A 10 -2.14 -0.96 -3.38
N ARG A 11 -2.32 -0.31 -4.51
CA ARG A 11 -3.64 0.17 -4.94
C ARG A 11 -3.90 -0.31 -6.36
N LEU A 12 -3.80 0.56 -7.36
CA LEU A 12 -3.91 0.14 -8.76
C LEU A 12 -2.56 -0.32 -9.34
N ASP A 13 -1.50 -0.03 -8.63
CA ASP A 13 -0.12 -0.32 -9.00
C ASP A 13 0.32 -1.71 -8.52
N LEU A 14 -0.39 -2.75 -8.95
CA LEU A 14 -0.14 -4.12 -8.50
C LEU A 14 1.07 -4.73 -9.20
N ARG A 15 2.24 -4.13 -8.94
CA ARG A 15 3.49 -4.56 -9.55
C ARG A 15 4.68 -4.24 -8.66
N LEU A 16 5.76 -4.97 -8.84
CA LEU A 16 7.01 -4.73 -8.12
C LEU A 16 7.97 -3.86 -8.94
N ASN A 17 7.91 -3.95 -10.26
CA ASN A 17 8.74 -3.15 -11.16
C ASN A 17 8.06 -1.81 -11.43
N ASP A 18 8.85 -0.78 -11.73
CA ASP A 18 8.36 0.56 -12.05
C ASP A 18 7.38 1.09 -11.00
N ASN A 19 7.70 0.82 -9.74
CA ASN A 19 6.88 1.26 -8.61
C ASN A 19 7.73 2.18 -7.74
N PRO A 20 7.69 3.50 -7.99
CA PRO A 20 8.60 4.44 -7.31
C PRO A 20 8.46 4.45 -5.79
N SER A 21 7.23 4.33 -5.29
CA SER A 21 7.00 4.30 -3.86
C SER A 21 7.62 3.07 -3.21
N LEU A 22 7.45 1.92 -3.84
CA LEU A 22 8.03 0.67 -3.32
C LEU A 22 9.56 0.69 -3.38
N ILE A 23 10.11 1.17 -4.49
CA ILE A 23 11.56 1.25 -4.66
C ILE A 23 12.17 2.16 -3.59
N GLN A 24 11.56 3.31 -3.35
CA GLN A 24 12.05 4.22 -2.33
C GLN A 24 11.96 3.60 -0.94
N LEU A 25 10.88 2.89 -0.65
CA LEU A 25 10.70 2.23 0.64
C LEU A 25 11.77 1.18 0.90
N THR A 26 12.18 0.43 -0.12
CA THR A 26 13.24 -0.58 0.04
C THR A 26 14.57 0.02 0.49
N LYS A 27 14.79 1.30 0.20
CA LYS A 27 16.00 2.01 0.60
C LYS A 27 15.94 2.52 2.04
N GLU A 28 14.75 2.62 2.59
CA GLU A 28 14.53 3.27 3.89
C GLU A 28 14.25 2.30 5.03
N VAL A 29 13.84 1.08 4.72
CA VAL A 29 13.46 0.10 5.76
C VAL A 29 14.15 -1.24 5.53
N ASP A 30 14.17 -2.04 6.59
CA ASP A 30 14.76 -3.38 6.54
C ASP A 30 13.75 -4.43 6.12
N LYS A 31 12.48 -4.22 6.46
CA LYS A 31 11.39 -5.13 6.12
C LYS A 31 10.20 -4.36 5.59
N ILE A 32 9.50 -4.94 4.64
CA ILE A 32 8.30 -4.36 4.05
C ILE A 32 7.14 -5.32 4.23
N ILE A 33 5.98 -4.77 4.65
CA ILE A 33 4.73 -5.51 4.71
C ILE A 33 3.90 -5.04 3.51
N PRO A 34 3.77 -5.87 2.46
CA PRO A 34 2.93 -5.53 1.31
C PRO A 34 1.46 -5.71 1.67
N VAL A 35 0.67 -4.68 1.45
CA VAL A 35 -0.75 -4.66 1.86
C VAL A 35 -1.64 -4.26 0.69
N TYR A 36 -2.75 -4.97 0.53
CA TYR A 36 -3.82 -4.55 -0.36
C TYR A 36 -5.13 -4.55 0.42
N ILE A 37 -5.93 -3.50 0.28
CA ILE A 37 -7.17 -3.34 1.02
C ILE A 37 -8.34 -3.19 0.04
N TYR A 38 -9.31 -4.11 0.14
CA TYR A 38 -10.59 -3.99 -0.54
C TYR A 38 -11.47 -3.03 0.26
N GLU A 39 -11.85 -1.90 -0.33
CA GLU A 39 -12.74 -0.96 0.33
C GLU A 39 -14.18 -1.41 0.19
N GLU A 40 -14.94 -1.34 1.27
CA GLU A 40 -16.32 -1.80 1.30
C GLU A 40 -17.27 -1.01 0.39
N ASN A 41 -16.97 0.27 0.19
CA ASN A 41 -17.86 1.17 -0.54
C ASN A 41 -17.59 1.26 -2.04
N ILE A 42 -16.68 0.46 -2.55
CA ILE A 42 -16.36 0.47 -3.97
C ILE A 42 -16.96 -0.74 -4.66
N GLU A 43 -17.87 -0.47 -5.60
CA GLU A 43 -18.45 -1.52 -6.43
C GLU A 43 -17.62 -1.66 -7.70
N LEU A 44 -17.19 -2.88 -7.97
CA LEU A 44 -16.45 -3.19 -9.18
C LEU A 44 -17.32 -4.06 -10.09
N GLY A 45 -17.27 -3.77 -11.39
CA GLY A 45 -17.88 -4.63 -12.38
C GLY A 45 -17.20 -5.99 -12.40
N GLN A 46 -17.88 -7.01 -12.94
CA GLN A 46 -17.34 -8.36 -12.97
C GLN A 46 -15.98 -8.47 -13.68
N ALA A 47 -15.83 -7.78 -14.80
CA ALA A 47 -14.56 -7.78 -15.54
C ALA A 47 -13.43 -7.20 -14.71
N SER A 48 -13.73 -6.12 -13.98
CA SER A 48 -12.73 -5.49 -13.10
C SER A 48 -12.35 -6.38 -11.93
N LYS A 49 -13.31 -7.12 -11.39
CA LYS A 49 -13.03 -8.07 -10.31
C LYS A 49 -12.13 -9.19 -10.79
N CYS A 50 -12.39 -9.75 -11.98
CA CYS A 50 -11.55 -10.81 -12.54
C CYS A 50 -10.13 -10.32 -12.77
N TRP A 51 -9.99 -9.12 -13.32
CA TRP A 51 -8.67 -8.52 -13.54
C TRP A 51 -7.94 -8.32 -12.21
N LEU A 52 -8.66 -7.81 -11.22
CA LEU A 52 -8.07 -7.54 -9.91
C LEU A 52 -7.60 -8.84 -9.24
N GLU A 53 -8.43 -9.87 -9.26
CA GLU A 53 -8.07 -11.16 -8.67
C GLU A 53 -6.83 -11.76 -9.32
N LYS A 54 -6.75 -11.71 -10.64
CA LYS A 54 -5.58 -12.21 -11.36
C LYS A 54 -4.34 -11.38 -11.06
N SER A 55 -4.49 -10.07 -10.98
CA SER A 55 -3.38 -9.17 -10.66
C SER A 55 -2.86 -9.39 -9.26
N LEU A 56 -3.75 -9.59 -8.30
CA LEU A 56 -3.37 -9.87 -6.92
C LEU A 56 -2.67 -11.22 -6.79
N GLU A 57 -3.17 -12.23 -7.50
CA GLU A 57 -2.54 -13.55 -7.51
C GLU A 57 -1.14 -13.48 -8.10
N SER A 58 -0.98 -12.79 -9.21
CA SER A 58 0.32 -12.60 -9.85
C SER A 58 1.30 -11.89 -8.93
N LEU A 59 0.85 -10.81 -8.29
CA LEU A 59 1.67 -10.06 -7.35
C LEU A 59 2.07 -10.92 -6.15
N HIS A 60 1.12 -11.66 -5.61
CA HIS A 60 1.39 -12.54 -4.47
C HIS A 60 2.44 -13.60 -4.84
N ASN A 61 2.34 -14.19 -6.02
CA ASN A 61 3.30 -15.18 -6.48
C ASN A 61 4.70 -14.58 -6.65
N GLU A 62 4.80 -13.36 -7.16
CA GLU A 62 6.09 -12.68 -7.26
C GLU A 62 6.69 -12.40 -5.89
N LEU A 63 5.87 -11.97 -4.94
CA LEU A 63 6.31 -11.72 -3.57
C LEU A 63 6.78 -13.01 -2.89
N CYS A 64 6.09 -14.11 -3.13
CA CYS A 64 6.50 -15.40 -2.57
C CYS A 64 7.88 -15.83 -3.04
N ARG A 65 8.24 -15.50 -4.29
CA ARG A 65 9.59 -15.77 -4.81
C ARG A 65 10.66 -14.98 -4.08
N LEU A 66 10.27 -13.87 -3.44
CA LEU A 66 11.18 -13.02 -2.68
C LEU A 66 11.09 -13.27 -1.17
N ASP A 67 10.56 -14.41 -0.78
CA ASP A 67 10.32 -14.78 0.63
C ASP A 67 9.41 -13.79 1.36
N SER A 68 8.45 -13.23 0.64
CA SER A 68 7.46 -12.33 1.19
C SER A 68 6.06 -12.83 0.83
N LYS A 69 5.03 -12.09 1.20
CA LYS A 69 3.67 -12.42 0.80
C LYS A 69 2.81 -11.17 0.83
N LEU A 70 1.73 -11.18 0.05
CA LEU A 70 0.79 -10.09 0.03
C LEU A 70 -0.28 -10.30 1.11
N TYR A 71 -0.47 -9.31 1.95
CA TYR A 71 -1.53 -9.31 2.97
C TYR A 71 -2.74 -8.59 2.41
N ILE A 72 -3.86 -9.30 2.32
CA ILE A 72 -5.10 -8.76 1.74
C ILE A 72 -6.13 -8.58 2.84
N PHE A 73 -6.69 -7.37 2.92
CA PHE A 73 -7.70 -7.02 3.91
C PHE A 73 -8.94 -6.48 3.22
N LYS A 74 -10.05 -6.47 3.92
CA LYS A 74 -11.30 -5.87 3.44
C LYS A 74 -11.85 -4.96 4.53
N GLY A 75 -12.23 -3.76 4.16
CA GLY A 75 -12.83 -2.81 5.10
C GLY A 75 -12.33 -1.39 4.93
N ASN A 76 -12.28 -0.66 6.02
CA ASN A 76 -11.86 0.73 6.02
C ASN A 76 -10.33 0.83 6.05
N PRO A 77 -9.69 1.42 5.03
CA PRO A 77 -8.23 1.48 4.97
C PRO A 77 -7.59 2.14 6.19
N LYS A 78 -8.19 3.23 6.69
CA LYS A 78 -7.65 3.94 7.85
C LYS A 78 -7.58 3.02 9.08
N LYS A 79 -8.66 2.30 9.36
CA LYS A 79 -8.71 1.39 10.49
C LYS A 79 -7.74 0.23 10.34
N ILE A 80 -7.66 -0.32 9.13
CA ILE A 80 -6.80 -1.47 8.85
C ILE A 80 -5.33 -1.08 8.99
N ILE A 81 -4.93 0.04 8.40
CA ILE A 81 -3.54 0.51 8.47
C ILE A 81 -3.16 0.81 9.91
N ASN A 82 -4.03 1.48 10.67
CA ASN A 82 -3.77 1.77 12.06
C ASN A 82 -3.62 0.50 12.91
N LYS A 83 -4.41 -0.53 12.62
CA LYS A 83 -4.30 -1.81 13.30
C LYS A 83 -2.96 -2.49 13.03
N ILE A 84 -2.53 -2.48 11.78
CA ILE A 84 -1.23 -3.06 11.41
C ILE A 84 -0.10 -2.34 12.14
N ILE A 85 -0.20 -1.01 12.23
CA ILE A 85 0.79 -0.20 12.93
C ILE A 85 0.87 -0.57 14.41
N LEU A 86 -0.27 -0.81 15.05
CA LEU A 86 -0.30 -1.21 16.45
C LEU A 86 0.27 -2.59 16.69
N ASP A 87 0.03 -3.51 15.77
CA ASP A 87 0.48 -4.89 15.90
C ASP A 87 1.95 -5.08 15.53
N ASN A 88 2.50 -4.15 14.76
CA ASN A 88 3.87 -4.20 14.26
C ASN A 88 4.51 -2.83 14.48
N ASN A 89 5.77 -2.80 14.79
CA ASN A 89 6.46 -1.53 15.04
C ASN A 89 6.79 -0.82 13.72
N ILE A 90 5.76 -0.25 13.08
CA ILE A 90 5.87 0.36 11.76
C ILE A 90 6.46 1.76 11.85
N SER A 91 7.40 2.06 10.97
CA SER A 91 8.05 3.37 10.90
C SER A 91 7.53 4.23 9.76
N ILE A 92 7.21 3.60 8.62
CA ILE A 92 6.83 4.31 7.38
C ILE A 92 5.68 3.57 6.71
N VAL A 93 4.74 4.34 6.14
CA VAL A 93 3.71 3.82 5.24
C VAL A 93 3.88 4.51 3.90
N SER A 94 3.98 3.75 2.81
CA SER A 94 4.14 4.32 1.49
C SER A 94 3.05 3.85 0.52
N TRP A 95 2.73 4.69 -0.43
CA TRP A 95 1.79 4.37 -1.50
C TRP A 95 2.03 5.27 -2.71
N ASN A 96 1.49 4.87 -3.85
CA ASN A 96 1.47 5.74 -5.04
C ASN A 96 0.14 6.47 -5.09
N ARG A 97 0.18 7.76 -5.42
CA ARG A 97 -1.01 8.61 -5.38
C ARG A 97 -2.03 8.23 -6.44
N LEU A 98 -3.30 8.34 -6.07
CA LEU A 98 -4.41 8.32 -7.00
C LEU A 98 -4.95 9.74 -7.08
N TYR A 99 -5.56 10.10 -8.22
CA TYR A 99 -5.92 11.49 -8.48
C TYR A 99 -7.43 11.77 -8.49
N ASP A 100 -8.26 10.76 -8.25
CA ASP A 100 -9.69 11.01 -8.08
C ASP A 100 -9.95 11.67 -6.74
N LYS A 101 -11.00 12.49 -6.69
CA LYS A 101 -11.33 13.27 -5.50
C LYS A 101 -11.49 12.43 -4.23
N HIS A 102 -12.17 11.29 -4.35
CA HIS A 102 -12.38 10.40 -3.21
C HIS A 102 -11.06 9.89 -2.63
N SER A 103 -10.14 9.46 -3.50
CA SER A 103 -8.85 8.95 -3.06
C SER A 103 -7.98 10.03 -2.44
N ILE A 104 -8.01 11.24 -3.01
CA ILE A 104 -7.24 12.36 -2.47
C ILE A 104 -7.69 12.70 -1.05
N GLU A 105 -9.00 12.79 -0.82
CA GLU A 105 -9.54 13.11 0.49
C GLU A 105 -9.24 12.01 1.51
N ARG A 106 -9.42 10.75 1.10
CA ARG A 106 -9.12 9.61 1.95
C ARG A 106 -7.63 9.57 2.34
N ASP A 107 -6.76 9.80 1.36
CA ASP A 107 -5.31 9.76 1.60
C ASP A 107 -4.87 10.87 2.55
N LYS A 108 -5.46 12.06 2.44
CA LYS A 108 -5.17 13.16 3.36
C LYS A 108 -5.56 12.79 4.79
N ASP A 109 -6.71 12.18 4.97
CA ASP A 109 -7.19 11.76 6.29
C ASP A 109 -6.27 10.72 6.91
N ILE A 110 -5.88 9.73 6.13
CA ILE A 110 -4.97 8.68 6.58
C ILE A 110 -3.61 9.29 6.95
N LYS A 111 -3.08 10.14 6.08
CA LYS A 111 -1.79 10.79 6.32
C LYS A 111 -1.80 11.62 7.60
N SER A 112 -2.86 12.38 7.82
CA SER A 112 -3.00 13.16 9.05
C SER A 112 -3.00 12.28 10.30
N SER A 113 -3.71 11.15 10.24
CA SER A 113 -3.76 10.20 11.33
C SER A 113 -2.38 9.60 11.63
N LEU A 114 -1.63 9.26 10.59
CA LEU A 114 -0.31 8.66 10.75
C LEU A 114 0.71 9.66 11.29
N ILE A 115 0.65 10.90 10.84
CA ILE A 115 1.54 11.96 11.33
C ILE A 115 1.34 12.17 12.83
N LYS A 116 0.10 12.13 13.30
CA LYS A 116 -0.21 12.26 14.73
C LYS A 116 0.41 11.14 15.56
N LYS A 117 0.68 10.00 14.94
CA LYS A 117 1.31 8.86 15.60
C LYS A 117 2.81 8.79 15.40
N SER A 118 3.39 9.83 14.81
CA SER A 118 4.82 9.91 14.49
C SER A 118 5.25 8.85 13.47
N ILE A 119 4.35 8.49 12.55
CA ILE A 119 4.65 7.57 11.47
C ILE A 119 4.90 8.38 10.21
N ASP A 120 6.00 8.12 9.52
CA ASP A 120 6.31 8.79 8.27
C ASP A 120 5.42 8.28 7.15
N CYS A 121 4.99 9.18 6.28
CA CYS A 121 4.19 8.84 5.11
C CYS A 121 4.93 9.27 3.85
N SER A 122 5.06 8.35 2.91
CA SER A 122 5.64 8.62 1.61
C SER A 122 4.61 8.35 0.53
N SER A 123 4.31 9.36 -0.28
CA SER A 123 3.42 9.17 -1.42
C SER A 123 4.08 9.70 -2.68
N PHE A 124 3.98 8.94 -3.75
CA PHE A 124 4.65 9.24 -5.01
C PHE A 124 3.65 9.27 -6.16
N ASN A 125 4.01 9.98 -7.20
CA ASN A 125 3.22 10.10 -8.41
C ASN A 125 3.57 8.96 -9.37
N GLY A 126 2.88 7.83 -9.23
CA GLY A 126 3.15 6.64 -10.01
C GLY A 126 2.69 6.70 -11.46
N TYR A 127 1.92 7.72 -11.82
CA TYR A 127 1.38 7.85 -13.18
C TYR A 127 2.22 8.73 -14.09
N LEU A 128 3.04 9.60 -13.52
CA LEU A 128 3.82 10.54 -14.31
C LEU A 128 5.26 10.09 -14.42
N LEU A 129 5.45 9.02 -15.16
CA LEU A 129 6.78 8.42 -15.34
C LEU A 129 7.72 9.28 -16.17
N SER A 130 7.18 10.23 -16.89
CA SER A 130 7.94 11.09 -17.79
C SER A 130 8.44 12.38 -17.14
N GLU A 131 8.30 12.51 -15.89
CA GLU A 131 8.74 13.71 -15.20
C GLU A 131 10.22 13.97 -15.33
#